data_74699f68131adbd6e4ff759f9a219747
#
_entry.id   74699f68131adbd6e4ff759f9a219747
#
_cell.length_a   1.000
_cell.length_b   1.000
_cell.length_c   1.000
_cell.angle_alpha   90.00
_cell.angle_beta   90.00
_cell.angle_gamma   90.00
#
_symmetry.space_group_name_H-M   'P 1'
#
loop_
_entity.id
_entity.type
_entity.pdbx_description
1 polymer ?
#
loop_
_entity_poly.entity_id
_entity_poly.type
_entity_poly.pdbx_seq_one_letter_code
_entity_poly.pdbx_strand_id
1 'polypeptide(L)'
;MKFLTRKLVTPADLNPRGTLHGGQLLKWIDEEGGIHACLELQTGLIVTKYISEIEFKFPVLEGDVVEIGMQTLEIGKSSCTLACDVRSLQADRVVCSIDK
;
A
#
# COMPACT_ATOMS: atom_id res chain seq x y z
N MET A 1 -1.94 -8.93 10.24
CA MET A 1 -1.80 -7.67 9.50
C MET A 1 -3.02 -6.79 9.75
N LYS A 2 -2.79 -5.51 10.03
CA LYS A 2 -3.88 -4.57 10.29
C LYS A 2 -4.09 -3.66 9.10
N PHE A 3 -5.35 -3.46 8.71
CA PHE A 3 -5.73 -2.60 7.60
C PHE A 3 -6.30 -1.30 8.17
N LEU A 4 -5.42 -0.36 8.44
CA LEU A 4 -5.78 0.87 9.14
C LEU A 4 -6.09 2.04 8.21
N THR A 5 -5.80 1.91 6.93
CA THR A 5 -5.97 3.00 5.97
C THR A 5 -6.92 2.57 4.86
N ARG A 6 -7.86 3.46 4.56
CA ARG A 6 -8.82 3.28 3.48
C ARG A 6 -8.74 4.44 2.52
N LYS A 7 -8.84 4.16 1.23
CA LYS A 7 -8.83 5.17 0.19
C LYS A 7 -10.01 4.94 -0.75
N LEU A 8 -10.73 6.01 -1.02
CA LEU A 8 -11.77 5.99 -2.04
C LEU A 8 -11.12 6.26 -3.38
N VAL A 9 -11.42 5.41 -4.37
CA VAL A 9 -10.90 5.60 -5.73
C VAL A 9 -11.75 6.62 -6.44
N THR A 10 -11.16 7.77 -6.76
CA THR A 10 -11.86 8.89 -7.41
C THR A 10 -11.43 8.96 -8.87
N PRO A 11 -12.17 9.74 -9.70
CA PRO A 11 -11.78 9.88 -11.12
C PRO A 11 -10.33 10.33 -11.32
N ALA A 12 -9.78 11.14 -10.42
CA ALA A 12 -8.40 11.61 -10.55
C ALA A 12 -7.38 10.49 -10.35
N ASP A 13 -7.80 9.37 -9.79
CA ASP A 13 -6.90 8.25 -9.50
C ASP A 13 -6.84 7.24 -10.64
N LEU A 14 -7.58 7.46 -11.72
CA LEU A 14 -7.75 6.47 -12.77
C LEU A 14 -6.74 6.65 -13.89
N ASN A 15 -6.41 5.53 -14.53
CA ASN A 15 -5.64 5.53 -15.78
C ASN A 15 -6.61 5.68 -16.96
N PRO A 16 -6.11 5.80 -18.21
CA PRO A 16 -7.00 5.97 -19.37
C PRO A 16 -7.98 4.82 -19.58
N ARG A 17 -7.74 3.66 -19.01
CA ARG A 17 -8.65 2.51 -19.13
C ARG A 17 -9.76 2.52 -18.09
N GLY A 18 -9.77 3.51 -17.21
CA GLY A 18 -10.82 3.62 -16.20
C GLY A 18 -10.58 2.78 -14.97
N THR A 19 -9.35 2.30 -14.74
CA THR A 19 -9.02 1.56 -13.54
C THR A 19 -7.99 2.34 -12.74
N LEU A 20 -7.82 1.99 -11.47
CA LEU A 20 -6.89 2.68 -10.59
C LEU A 20 -5.48 2.64 -11.19
N HIS A 21 -4.87 3.82 -11.29
CA HIS A 21 -3.51 3.95 -11.83
C HIS A 21 -2.51 3.31 -10.87
N GLY A 22 -1.65 2.44 -11.44
CA GLY A 22 -0.65 1.74 -10.61
C GLY A 22 0.26 2.68 -9.84
N GLY A 23 0.67 3.79 -10.46
CA GLY A 23 1.51 4.77 -9.78
C GLY A 23 0.82 5.42 -8.60
N GLN A 24 -0.50 5.64 -8.67
CA GLN A 24 -1.24 6.20 -7.55
C GLN A 24 -1.31 5.19 -6.41
N LEU A 25 -1.53 3.92 -6.72
CA LEU A 25 -1.55 2.89 -5.70
C LEU A 25 -0.18 2.78 -5.03
N LEU A 26 0.90 2.83 -5.82
CA LEU A 26 2.25 2.80 -5.28
C LEU A 26 2.52 3.98 -4.35
N LYS A 27 2.02 5.16 -4.71
CA LYS A 27 2.15 6.34 -3.85
C LYS A 27 1.48 6.12 -2.51
N TRP A 28 0.26 5.59 -2.52
CA TRP A 28 -0.46 5.30 -1.29
C TRP A 28 0.28 4.26 -0.44
N ILE A 29 0.81 3.22 -1.08
CA ILE A 29 1.56 2.18 -0.38
C ILE A 29 2.83 2.77 0.24
N ASP A 30 3.54 3.60 -0.50
CA ASP A 30 4.76 4.21 -0.01
C ASP A 30 4.48 5.12 1.19
N GLU A 31 3.42 5.92 1.11
CA GLU A 31 3.02 6.80 2.21
C GLU A 31 2.68 6.00 3.46
N GLU A 32 1.87 4.95 3.29
CA GLU A 32 1.46 4.12 4.43
C GLU A 32 2.65 3.37 5.03
N GLY A 33 3.54 2.88 4.18
CA GLY A 33 4.75 2.22 4.64
C GLY A 33 5.62 3.16 5.45
N GLY A 34 5.76 4.40 4.97
CA GLY A 34 6.51 5.41 5.69
C GLY A 34 5.91 5.73 7.05
N ILE A 35 4.58 5.90 7.09
CA ILE A 35 3.89 6.16 8.35
C ILE A 35 4.08 4.99 9.33
N HIS A 36 3.89 3.78 8.84
CA HIS A 36 4.03 2.59 9.67
C HIS A 36 5.45 2.49 10.23
N ALA A 37 6.46 2.71 9.38
CA ALA A 37 7.85 2.63 9.81
C ALA A 37 8.18 3.74 10.81
N CYS A 38 7.67 4.94 10.61
CA CYS A 38 7.88 6.03 11.56
C CYS A 38 7.34 5.69 12.94
N LEU A 39 6.14 5.10 12.98
CA LEU A 39 5.54 4.72 14.25
C LEU A 39 6.29 3.56 14.89
N GLU A 40 6.73 2.60 14.08
CA GLU A 40 7.44 1.44 14.59
C GLU A 40 8.81 1.81 15.15
N LEU A 41 9.54 2.67 14.45
CA LEU A 41 10.91 3.05 14.81
C LEU A 41 10.97 4.33 15.64
N GLN A 42 9.82 4.97 15.85
CA GLN A 42 9.71 6.20 16.65
C GLN A 42 10.64 7.31 16.14
N THR A 43 10.67 7.48 14.82
CA THR A 43 11.46 8.53 14.19
C THR A 43 10.72 9.06 12.97
N GLY A 44 10.97 10.32 12.62
CA GLY A 44 10.41 10.91 11.41
C GLY A 44 11.36 10.91 10.24
N LEU A 45 12.55 10.33 10.40
CA LEU A 45 13.58 10.35 9.36
C LEU A 45 13.60 9.03 8.62
N ILE A 46 12.56 8.81 7.80
CA ILE A 46 12.38 7.57 7.06
C ILE A 46 12.47 7.83 5.57
N VAL A 47 13.23 7.01 4.87
CA VAL A 47 13.24 7.01 3.41
C VAL A 47 13.05 5.59 2.92
N THR A 48 12.29 5.45 1.83
CA THR A 48 12.08 4.17 1.19
C THR A 48 13.31 3.86 0.35
N LYS A 49 13.96 2.73 0.63
CA LYS A 49 15.13 2.32 -0.11
C LYS A 49 14.82 1.33 -1.20
N TYR A 50 13.80 0.51 -0.98
CA TYR A 50 13.55 -0.59 -1.87
C TYR A 50 12.11 -1.07 -1.73
N ILE A 51 11.46 -1.23 -2.86
CA ILE A 51 10.15 -1.88 -2.92
C ILE A 51 10.34 -3.10 -3.79
N SER A 52 10.05 -4.27 -3.22
CA SER A 52 10.23 -5.51 -3.94
C SER A 52 9.15 -5.68 -5.00
N GLU A 53 9.20 -6.81 -5.67
CA GLU A 53 8.25 -7.17 -6.71
C GLU A 53 6.81 -6.97 -6.24
N ILE A 54 6.00 -6.31 -7.08
CA ILE A 54 4.60 -6.03 -6.79
C ILE A 54 3.75 -6.78 -7.79
N GLU A 55 2.78 -7.52 -7.29
CA GLU A 55 1.84 -8.22 -8.15
C GLU A 55 0.48 -7.55 -8.06
N PHE A 56 0.01 -7.00 -9.19
CA PHE A 56 -1.34 -6.44 -9.29
C PHE A 56 -2.26 -7.56 -9.78
N LYS A 57 -3.15 -8.01 -8.92
CA LYS A 57 -3.96 -9.19 -9.20
C LYS A 57 -5.28 -8.87 -9.88
N PHE A 58 -5.88 -7.74 -9.53
CA PHE A 58 -7.21 -7.37 -10.04
C PHE A 58 -7.28 -5.88 -10.27
N PRO A 59 -8.01 -5.45 -11.30
CA PRO A 59 -8.24 -4.02 -11.51
C PRO A 59 -9.16 -3.46 -10.44
N VAL A 60 -8.94 -2.21 -10.08
CA VAL A 60 -9.79 -1.50 -9.12
C VAL A 60 -10.48 -0.38 -9.88
N LEU A 61 -11.77 -0.23 -9.65
CA LEU A 61 -12.60 0.68 -10.41
C LEU A 61 -12.94 1.93 -9.60
N GLU A 62 -13.41 2.95 -10.32
CA GLU A 62 -13.89 4.17 -9.67
C GLU A 62 -14.99 3.83 -8.67
N GLY A 63 -14.93 4.46 -7.49
CA GLY A 63 -15.93 4.23 -6.46
C GLY A 63 -15.59 3.09 -5.51
N ASP A 64 -14.62 2.26 -5.87
CA ASP A 64 -14.17 1.22 -4.94
C ASP A 64 -13.46 1.87 -3.77
N VAL A 65 -13.51 1.18 -2.63
CA VAL A 65 -12.72 1.55 -1.46
C VAL A 65 -11.63 0.49 -1.29
N VAL A 66 -10.38 0.92 -1.22
CA VAL A 66 -9.28 0.00 -0.97
C VAL A 66 -8.78 0.19 0.44
N GLU A 67 -8.42 -0.91 1.08
CA GLU A 67 -7.78 -0.89 2.38
C GLU A 67 -6.32 -1.31 2.22
N ILE A 68 -5.44 -0.59 2.91
CA ILE A 68 -4.01 -0.87 2.87
C ILE A 68 -3.59 -1.38 4.23
N GLY A 69 -3.00 -2.56 4.25
CA GLY A 69 -2.51 -3.18 5.48
C GLY A 69 -1.01 -3.31 5.45
N MET A 70 -0.39 -3.09 6.59
CA MET A 70 1.05 -3.21 6.76
C MET A 70 1.36 -4.12 7.93
N GLN A 71 2.48 -4.81 7.83
CA GLN A 71 2.97 -5.66 8.90
C GLN A 71 4.48 -5.59 8.93
N THR A 72 5.05 -5.37 10.12
CA THR A 72 6.49 -5.37 10.28
C THR A 72 6.98 -6.81 10.23
N LEU A 73 7.92 -7.08 9.33
CA LEU A 73 8.53 -8.40 9.22
C LEU A 73 9.84 -8.46 9.98
N GLU A 74 10.63 -7.39 9.91
CA GLU A 74 11.94 -7.39 10.53
C GLU A 74 12.37 -5.96 10.80
N ILE A 75 13.00 -5.75 11.95
CA ILE A 75 13.59 -4.47 12.29
C ILE A 75 15.11 -4.68 12.41
N GLY A 76 15.84 -4.01 11.53
CA GLY A 76 17.29 -4.04 11.57
C GLY A 76 17.84 -2.87 12.36
N LYS A 77 19.15 -2.70 12.29
CA LYS A 77 19.84 -1.66 13.04
C LYS A 77 19.37 -0.26 12.61
N SER A 78 19.19 -0.07 11.32
CA SER A 78 18.76 1.21 10.76
C SER A 78 17.76 0.99 9.65
N SER A 79 16.99 -0.09 9.74
CA SER A 79 16.05 -0.44 8.68
C SER A 79 14.81 -1.11 9.27
N CYS A 80 13.76 -1.11 8.46
CA CYS A 80 12.50 -1.77 8.81
C CYS A 80 11.97 -2.40 7.52
N THR A 81 11.66 -3.69 7.59
CA THR A 81 11.11 -4.42 6.46
C THR A 81 9.64 -4.69 6.72
N LEU A 82 8.81 -4.35 5.75
CA LEU A 82 7.36 -4.44 5.89
C LEU A 82 6.76 -5.33 4.82
N ALA A 83 5.67 -5.99 5.15
CA ALA A 83 4.79 -6.61 4.18
C ALA A 83 3.56 -5.71 4.01
N CYS A 84 2.99 -5.71 2.81
CA CYS A 84 1.83 -4.90 2.51
C CYS A 84 0.83 -5.70 1.69
N ASP A 85 -0.44 -5.62 2.07
CA ASP A 85 -1.55 -6.11 1.27
C ASP A 85 -2.50 -4.96 1.02
N VAL A 86 -3.05 -4.91 -0.19
CA VAL A 86 -4.10 -3.97 -0.54
C VAL A 86 -5.31 -4.78 -0.97
N ARG A 87 -6.46 -4.51 -0.38
CA ARG A 87 -7.67 -5.25 -0.72
C ARG A 87 -8.81 -4.29 -1.05
N SER A 88 -9.67 -4.74 -1.95
CA SER A 88 -10.89 -4.00 -2.32
C SER A 88 -12.01 -4.44 -1.41
N LEU A 89 -12.71 -3.48 -0.80
CA LEU A 89 -13.84 -3.79 0.04
C LEU A 89 -15.04 -4.26 -0.77
N GLN A 90 -15.25 -3.68 -1.95
CA GLN A 90 -16.38 -4.04 -2.80
C GLN A 90 -16.21 -5.45 -3.37
N ALA A 91 -15.00 -5.78 -3.84
CA ALA A 91 -14.74 -7.10 -4.41
C ALA A 91 -14.39 -8.13 -3.34
N ASP A 92 -14.11 -7.69 -2.11
CA ASP A 92 -13.76 -8.53 -0.98
C ASP A 92 -12.58 -9.46 -1.32
N ARG A 93 -11.52 -8.87 -1.86
CA ARG A 93 -10.36 -9.66 -2.26
C ARG A 93 -9.10 -8.79 -2.28
N VAL A 94 -7.95 -9.46 -2.19
CA VAL A 94 -6.66 -8.82 -2.27
C VAL A 94 -6.38 -8.44 -3.72
N VAL A 95 -6.08 -7.17 -3.95
CA VAL A 95 -5.79 -6.66 -5.31
C VAL A 95 -4.30 -6.46 -5.53
N CYS A 96 -3.51 -6.40 -4.48
CA CYS A 96 -2.07 -6.16 -4.59
C CYS A 96 -1.38 -6.64 -3.33
N SER A 97 -0.22 -7.26 -3.49
CA SER A 97 0.59 -7.72 -2.35
C SER A 97 2.05 -7.38 -2.58
N ILE A 98 2.72 -7.00 -1.51
CA ILE A 98 4.17 -6.81 -1.49
C ILE A 98 4.66 -7.47 -0.22
N ASP A 99 5.46 -8.50 -0.32
CA ASP A 99 6.09 -9.00 0.86
C ASP A 99 7.56 -9.24 0.58
N LYS A 100 8.30 -8.38 1.22
CA LYS A 100 9.72 -8.41 1.34
C LYS A 100 10.51 -8.53 0.06
#